data_770d7aa9a98a8497d571188736b40121
#
_entry.id   770d7aa9a98a8497d571188736b40121
#
_cell.length_a   1.000
_cell.length_b   1.000
_cell.length_c   1.000
_cell.angle_alpha   90.00
_cell.angle_beta   90.00
_cell.angle_gamma   90.00
#
_symmetry.space_group_name_H-M   'P 1'
#
loop_
_entity.id
_entity.type
_entity.pdbx_description
1 polymer ?
#
loop_
_entity_poly.entity_id
_entity_poly.type
_entity_poly.pdbx_seq_one_letter_code
_entity_poly.pdbx_strand_id
1 'polypeptide(L)'
;MTAEPPQSDRSLLHVSGLDAGYGEMQVLRKVSLDVRPAEIVAMVGGNGAGKTTMLRAISRLIPSRGKIHFNGRSLARATADDVFAMGLVQVPEGRQLFDRMSVEENLRMGAYRRRDADGIAHDLDRMYAIFPKLAERRSQLAGSMSGGEQQMCAMARALMARPRLMMVDEMSLGLAPVIVDLLLDTMTKIRNEGVTVLLVEQDVHAALSVADRGYVMETGEIVREGSARALESDPEVQRAYLGDVTGAT
;
A
#
# COMPACT_ATOMS: atom_id res chain seq x y z
N MET A 1 11.99 35.24 10.21
CA MET A 1 12.29 33.79 10.13
C MET A 1 11.10 33.07 10.75
N THR A 2 10.16 32.65 9.92
CA THR A 2 9.04 31.80 10.34
C THR A 2 9.59 30.39 10.50
N ALA A 3 9.53 29.85 11.72
CA ALA A 3 9.93 28.46 11.98
C ALA A 3 9.12 27.54 11.08
N GLU A 4 9.79 26.62 10.36
CA GLU A 4 9.09 25.56 9.66
C GLU A 4 8.23 24.75 10.66
N PRO A 5 6.95 24.48 10.34
CA PRO A 5 6.12 23.65 11.21
C PRO A 5 6.80 22.27 11.40
N PRO A 6 6.64 21.64 12.57
CA PRO A 6 7.23 20.32 12.81
C PRO A 6 6.80 19.34 11.73
N GLN A 7 7.67 18.41 11.36
CA GLN A 7 7.44 17.44 10.26
C GLN A 7 6.11 16.67 10.40
N SER A 8 5.64 16.44 11.63
CA SER A 8 4.33 15.84 11.93
C SER A 8 3.14 16.59 11.33
N ASP A 9 3.22 17.91 11.14
CA ASP A 9 2.11 18.73 10.62
C ASP A 9 1.99 18.66 9.08
N ARG A 10 2.99 18.10 8.40
CA ARG A 10 3.01 17.93 6.93
C ARG A 10 2.70 16.51 6.48
N SER A 11 2.66 15.54 7.39
CA SER A 11 2.48 14.11 7.07
C SER A 11 1.01 13.73 7.05
N LEU A 12 0.58 12.97 6.01
CA LEU A 12 -0.73 12.33 5.98
C LEU A 12 -0.79 11.15 6.96
N LEU A 13 0.28 10.33 6.99
CA LEU A 13 0.49 9.27 7.97
C LEU A 13 1.80 9.54 8.71
N HIS A 14 1.74 9.55 10.04
CA HIS A 14 2.90 9.65 10.92
C HIS A 14 2.90 8.49 11.91
N VAL A 15 3.93 7.69 11.91
CA VAL A 15 4.16 6.57 12.82
C VAL A 15 5.42 6.85 13.63
N SER A 16 5.35 6.73 14.95
CA SER A 16 6.48 6.99 15.83
C SER A 16 6.60 5.94 16.92
N GLY A 17 7.75 5.25 16.94
CA GLY A 17 8.11 4.27 17.93
C GLY A 17 7.14 3.09 17.99
N LEU A 18 6.70 2.58 16.84
CA LEU A 18 5.70 1.51 16.74
C LEU A 18 6.32 0.16 17.12
N ASP A 19 5.79 -0.45 18.16
CA ASP A 19 6.01 -1.84 18.54
C ASP A 19 4.73 -2.64 18.27
N ALA A 20 4.86 -3.80 17.62
CA ALA A 20 3.73 -4.69 17.35
C ALA A 20 4.21 -6.14 17.19
N GLY A 21 3.27 -7.10 17.31
CA GLY A 21 3.54 -8.52 17.17
C GLY A 21 2.30 -9.37 17.38
N TYR A 22 2.53 -10.67 17.58
CA TYR A 22 1.46 -11.67 17.74
C TYR A 22 1.66 -12.44 19.04
N GLY A 23 0.72 -12.31 19.96
CA GLY A 23 0.83 -12.89 21.29
C GLY A 23 2.06 -12.33 22.02
N GLU A 24 3.00 -13.19 22.40
CA GLU A 24 4.25 -12.80 23.06
C GLU A 24 5.39 -12.50 22.07
N MET A 25 5.20 -12.84 20.79
CA MET A 25 6.22 -12.62 19.76
C MET A 25 6.20 -11.19 19.25
N GLN A 26 7.19 -10.38 19.63
CA GLN A 26 7.40 -9.05 19.09
C GLN A 26 8.01 -9.16 17.69
N VAL A 27 7.36 -8.51 16.71
CA VAL A 27 7.82 -8.45 15.31
C VAL A 27 8.39 -7.07 14.99
N LEU A 28 7.70 -5.99 15.35
CA LEU A 28 8.15 -4.62 15.10
C LEU A 28 8.80 -4.02 16.34
N ARG A 29 9.89 -3.29 16.15
CA ARG A 29 10.68 -2.65 17.21
C ARG A 29 10.89 -1.18 16.88
N LYS A 30 10.14 -0.30 17.58
CA LYS A 30 10.26 1.17 17.52
C LYS A 30 10.24 1.73 16.09
N VAL A 31 9.47 1.10 15.19
CA VAL A 31 9.36 1.55 13.79
C VAL A 31 8.80 2.96 13.74
N SER A 32 9.46 3.84 13.00
CA SER A 32 9.02 5.21 12.76
C SER A 32 9.07 5.53 11.27
N LEU A 33 8.01 6.12 10.73
CA LEU A 33 7.93 6.52 9.32
C LEU A 33 6.92 7.65 9.13
N ASP A 34 7.08 8.36 8.04
CA ASP A 34 6.18 9.42 7.58
C ASP A 34 5.78 9.19 6.13
N VAL A 35 4.49 9.45 5.83
CA VAL A 35 3.98 9.48 4.45
C VAL A 35 3.28 10.82 4.23
N ARG A 36 3.71 11.57 3.22
CA ARG A 36 3.16 12.88 2.89
C ARG A 36 2.00 12.74 1.91
N PRO A 37 1.11 13.75 1.81
CA PRO A 37 0.05 13.73 0.81
C PRO A 37 0.60 13.63 -0.62
N ALA A 38 -0.09 12.86 -1.47
CA ALA A 38 0.19 12.73 -2.90
C ALA A 38 1.62 12.25 -3.24
N GLU A 39 2.22 11.41 -2.38
CA GLU A 39 3.47 10.71 -2.71
C GLU A 39 3.27 9.20 -2.77
N ILE A 40 4.16 8.51 -3.46
CA ILE A 40 4.36 7.06 -3.36
C ILE A 40 5.57 6.82 -2.47
N VAL A 41 5.36 6.16 -1.34
CA VAL A 41 6.43 5.72 -0.45
C VAL A 41 6.58 4.21 -0.58
N ALA A 42 7.77 3.72 -0.91
CA ALA A 42 8.08 2.31 -0.90
C ALA A 42 8.55 1.88 0.49
N MET A 43 8.09 0.72 0.95
CA MET A 43 8.72 0.00 2.06
C MET A 43 9.17 -1.35 1.55
N VAL A 44 10.47 -1.55 1.54
CA VAL A 44 11.09 -2.74 0.97
C VAL A 44 11.82 -3.53 2.05
N GLY A 45 11.98 -4.83 1.81
CA GLY A 45 12.67 -5.73 2.75
C GLY A 45 12.36 -7.19 2.45
N GLY A 46 13.16 -8.09 2.99
CA GLY A 46 12.99 -9.53 2.82
C GLY A 46 11.70 -10.08 3.44
N ASN A 47 11.41 -11.36 3.14
CA ASN A 47 10.32 -12.08 3.81
C ASN A 47 10.57 -12.15 5.31
N GLY A 48 9.53 -11.91 6.11
CA GLY A 48 9.64 -11.89 7.56
C GLY A 48 10.23 -10.61 8.15
N ALA A 49 10.58 -9.59 7.34
CA ALA A 49 11.09 -8.32 7.85
C ALA A 49 10.10 -7.54 8.73
N GLY A 50 8.80 -7.85 8.66
CA GLY A 50 7.75 -7.20 9.47
C GLY A 50 6.82 -6.29 8.68
N LYS A 51 6.97 -6.20 7.36
CA LYS A 51 6.22 -5.30 6.47
C LYS A 51 4.70 -5.43 6.62
N THR A 52 4.15 -6.64 6.41
CA THR A 52 2.71 -6.91 6.59
C THR A 52 2.24 -6.65 8.03
N THR A 53 3.09 -6.96 9.03
CA THR A 53 2.77 -6.68 10.44
C THR A 53 2.61 -5.18 10.68
N MET A 54 3.45 -4.37 10.06
CA MET A 54 3.34 -2.91 10.13
C MET A 54 2.03 -2.41 9.51
N LEU A 55 1.66 -2.89 8.31
CA LEU A 55 0.38 -2.51 7.69
C LEU A 55 -0.82 -2.92 8.55
N ARG A 56 -0.80 -4.12 9.13
CA ARG A 56 -1.85 -4.59 10.06
C ARG A 56 -1.94 -3.74 11.33
N ALA A 57 -0.80 -3.30 11.87
CA ALA A 57 -0.79 -2.41 13.04
C ALA A 57 -1.35 -1.02 12.70
N ILE A 58 -0.98 -0.45 11.56
CA ILE A 58 -1.50 0.84 11.07
C ILE A 58 -3.01 0.74 10.81
N SER A 59 -3.48 -0.35 10.17
CA SER A 59 -4.91 -0.63 9.94
C SER A 59 -5.69 -1.00 11.20
N ARG A 60 -5.05 -1.03 12.39
CA ARG A 60 -5.67 -1.41 13.69
C ARG A 60 -6.25 -2.83 13.71
N LEU A 61 -5.69 -3.73 12.88
CA LEU A 61 -6.06 -5.15 12.82
C LEU A 61 -5.35 -5.97 13.90
N ILE A 62 -4.24 -5.48 14.44
CA ILE A 62 -3.49 -6.09 15.55
C ILE A 62 -3.16 -5.03 16.62
N PRO A 63 -2.96 -5.44 17.88
CA PRO A 63 -2.50 -4.55 18.93
C PRO A 63 -1.13 -3.98 18.63
N SER A 64 -0.91 -2.71 18.99
CA SER A 64 0.39 -2.06 18.88
C SER A 64 0.61 -1.03 19.97
N ARG A 65 1.88 -0.72 20.26
CA ARG A 65 2.31 0.39 21.12
C ARG A 65 3.03 1.43 20.27
N GLY A 66 3.13 2.66 20.74
CA GLY A 66 3.66 3.77 19.97
C GLY A 66 2.57 4.72 19.50
N LYS A 67 2.91 5.65 18.61
CA LYS A 67 1.97 6.66 18.13
C LYS A 67 1.72 6.47 16.64
N ILE A 68 0.46 6.45 16.25
CA ILE A 68 0.02 6.46 14.85
C ILE A 68 -0.95 7.63 14.69
N HIS A 69 -0.64 8.54 13.80
CA HIS A 69 -1.52 9.65 13.42
C HIS A 69 -1.82 9.55 11.93
N PHE A 70 -3.07 9.71 11.56
CA PHE A 70 -3.51 9.78 10.18
C PHE A 70 -4.35 11.03 9.96
N ASN A 71 -3.96 11.83 8.97
CA ASN A 71 -4.60 13.13 8.67
C ASN A 71 -4.76 13.99 9.94
N GLY A 72 -3.69 14.13 10.73
CA GLY A 72 -3.64 14.88 11.98
C GLY A 72 -4.39 14.27 13.17
N ARG A 73 -5.04 13.10 13.02
CA ARG A 73 -5.81 12.43 14.06
C ARG A 73 -5.07 11.22 14.62
N SER A 74 -5.02 11.09 15.94
CA SER A 74 -4.46 9.89 16.58
C SER A 74 -5.36 8.67 16.36
N LEU A 75 -4.75 7.55 15.97
CA LEU A 75 -5.43 6.27 15.80
C LEU A 75 -5.44 5.42 17.08
N ALA A 76 -4.99 5.93 18.23
CA ALA A 76 -4.81 5.13 19.46
C ALA A 76 -6.11 4.43 19.92
N ARG A 77 -7.28 5.03 19.68
CA ARG A 77 -8.60 4.49 20.04
C ARG A 77 -9.46 4.11 18.83
N ALA A 78 -8.91 4.23 17.61
CA ALA A 78 -9.64 3.91 16.40
C ALA A 78 -9.78 2.39 16.23
N THR A 79 -10.90 1.96 15.72
CA THR A 79 -11.12 0.61 15.20
C THR A 79 -10.64 0.53 13.74
N ALA A 80 -10.51 -0.67 13.17
CA ALA A 80 -10.20 -0.84 11.76
C ALA A 80 -11.24 -0.18 10.85
N ASP A 81 -12.52 -0.23 11.24
CA ASP A 81 -13.61 0.41 10.50
C ASP A 81 -13.54 1.94 10.55
N ASP A 82 -13.12 2.53 11.68
CA ASP A 82 -12.86 3.96 11.80
C ASP A 82 -11.70 4.39 10.88
N VAL A 83 -10.62 3.60 10.84
CA VAL A 83 -9.45 3.86 10.00
C VAL A 83 -9.84 3.83 8.52
N PHE A 84 -10.61 2.82 8.11
CA PHE A 84 -11.16 2.74 6.76
C PHE A 84 -12.06 3.94 6.44
N ALA A 85 -12.94 4.34 7.38
CA ALA A 85 -13.81 5.52 7.21
C ALA A 85 -13.05 6.83 7.06
N MET A 86 -11.84 6.95 7.64
CA MET A 86 -10.96 8.11 7.46
C MET A 86 -10.30 8.14 6.06
N GLY A 87 -10.42 7.07 5.28
CA GLY A 87 -9.83 6.94 3.94
C GLY A 87 -8.44 6.30 3.92
N LEU A 88 -8.07 5.53 4.95
CA LEU A 88 -6.89 4.68 4.94
C LEU A 88 -7.34 3.26 4.55
N VAL A 89 -6.96 2.81 3.36
CA VAL A 89 -7.43 1.57 2.76
C VAL A 89 -6.25 0.65 2.47
N GLN A 90 -6.38 -0.63 2.81
CA GLN A 90 -5.35 -1.63 2.55
C GLN A 90 -5.78 -2.57 1.43
N VAL A 91 -4.88 -2.81 0.47
CA VAL A 91 -4.90 -3.96 -0.45
C VAL A 91 -3.99 -5.01 0.17
N PRO A 92 -4.53 -6.07 0.75
CA PRO A 92 -3.74 -7.07 1.45
C PRO A 92 -3.04 -8.01 0.46
N GLU A 93 -1.97 -8.65 0.92
CA GLU A 93 -1.38 -9.81 0.26
C GLU A 93 -2.45 -10.90 0.02
N GLY A 94 -2.31 -11.64 -1.09
CA GLY A 94 -3.25 -12.70 -1.44
C GLY A 94 -4.60 -12.22 -1.94
N ARG A 95 -4.73 -10.91 -2.30
CA ARG A 95 -5.87 -10.29 -2.98
C ARG A 95 -7.16 -10.24 -2.15
N GLN A 96 -7.47 -11.29 -1.40
CA GLN A 96 -8.62 -11.47 -0.50
C GLN A 96 -9.94 -10.96 -1.13
N LEU A 97 -10.24 -11.46 -2.32
CA LEU A 97 -11.51 -11.21 -3.00
C LEU A 97 -12.62 -12.06 -2.39
N PHE A 98 -13.85 -11.63 -2.64
CA PHE A 98 -15.03 -12.45 -2.40
C PHE A 98 -15.23 -13.37 -3.60
N ASP A 99 -14.67 -14.57 -3.56
CA ASP A 99 -14.56 -15.50 -4.70
C ASP A 99 -15.89 -15.85 -5.36
N ARG A 100 -16.98 -15.90 -4.57
CA ARG A 100 -18.33 -16.22 -5.01
C ARG A 100 -19.14 -15.00 -5.47
N MET A 101 -18.56 -13.82 -5.39
CA MET A 101 -19.13 -12.59 -5.95
C MET A 101 -18.53 -12.33 -7.32
N SER A 102 -19.29 -11.66 -8.17
CA SER A 102 -18.79 -11.15 -9.46
C SER A 102 -17.75 -10.07 -9.28
N VAL A 103 -17.04 -9.73 -10.34
CA VAL A 103 -16.11 -8.59 -10.39
C VAL A 103 -16.83 -7.32 -9.96
N GLU A 104 -17.99 -7.00 -10.57
CA GLU A 104 -18.75 -5.79 -10.22
C GLU A 104 -19.16 -5.75 -8.75
N GLU A 105 -19.63 -6.87 -8.19
CA GLU A 105 -20.00 -6.95 -6.78
C GLU A 105 -18.77 -6.73 -5.88
N ASN A 106 -17.61 -7.31 -6.21
CA ASN A 106 -16.36 -7.04 -5.49
C ASN A 106 -15.99 -5.55 -5.50
N LEU A 107 -16.08 -4.89 -6.65
CA LEU A 107 -15.81 -3.46 -6.75
C LEU A 107 -16.80 -2.65 -5.89
N ARG A 108 -18.09 -2.95 -5.96
CA ARG A 108 -19.12 -2.28 -5.15
C ARG A 108 -18.91 -2.47 -3.65
N MET A 109 -18.37 -3.62 -3.21
CA MET A 109 -17.99 -3.84 -1.81
C MET A 109 -16.92 -2.83 -1.33
N GLY A 110 -16.04 -2.34 -2.20
CA GLY A 110 -15.11 -1.25 -1.85
C GLY A 110 -15.82 0.04 -1.45
N ALA A 111 -17.03 0.28 -1.98
CA ALA A 111 -17.83 1.46 -1.68
C ALA A 111 -18.90 1.23 -0.58
N TYR A 112 -18.82 0.16 0.22
CA TYR A 112 -19.90 -0.26 1.13
C TYR A 112 -20.32 0.80 2.16
N ARG A 113 -19.43 1.71 2.54
CA ARG A 113 -19.74 2.84 3.45
C ARG A 113 -20.29 4.07 2.77
N ARG A 114 -20.22 4.14 1.43
CA ARG A 114 -20.66 5.29 0.65
C ARG A 114 -22.19 5.26 0.46
N ARG A 115 -22.77 6.44 0.23
CA ARG A 115 -24.21 6.63 0.02
C ARG A 115 -24.52 7.41 -1.27
N ASP A 116 -23.48 7.87 -1.98
CA ASP A 116 -23.55 8.65 -3.21
C ASP A 116 -23.70 7.72 -4.43
N ALA A 117 -24.90 7.26 -4.72
CA ALA A 117 -25.16 6.29 -5.79
C ALA A 117 -24.55 6.71 -7.15
N ASP A 118 -24.74 7.96 -7.56
CA ASP A 118 -24.20 8.49 -8.82
C ASP A 118 -22.65 8.51 -8.81
N GLY A 119 -22.05 8.89 -7.67
CA GLY A 119 -20.60 8.86 -7.50
C GLY A 119 -20.03 7.44 -7.52
N ILE A 120 -20.75 6.45 -6.97
CA ILE A 120 -20.36 5.04 -7.03
C ILE A 120 -20.42 4.54 -8.47
N ALA A 121 -21.47 4.89 -9.23
CA ALA A 121 -21.60 4.51 -10.63
C ALA A 121 -20.47 5.12 -11.48
N HIS A 122 -20.18 6.42 -11.30
CA HIS A 122 -19.08 7.10 -11.97
C HIS A 122 -17.71 6.46 -11.66
N ASP A 123 -17.44 6.14 -10.39
CA ASP A 123 -16.18 5.50 -10.00
C ASP A 123 -16.07 4.08 -10.55
N LEU A 124 -17.18 3.35 -10.66
CA LEU A 124 -17.21 2.03 -11.29
C LEU A 124 -16.80 2.11 -12.76
N ASP A 125 -17.37 3.06 -13.52
CA ASP A 125 -16.98 3.31 -14.92
C ASP A 125 -15.50 3.70 -15.03
N ARG A 126 -14.99 4.51 -14.09
CA ARG A 126 -13.58 4.86 -14.00
C ARG A 126 -12.70 3.62 -13.74
N MET A 127 -13.10 2.71 -12.86
CA MET A 127 -12.37 1.46 -12.65
C MET A 127 -12.30 0.60 -13.91
N TYR A 128 -13.39 0.55 -14.69
CA TYR A 128 -13.41 -0.15 -15.96
C TYR A 128 -12.55 0.52 -17.04
N ALA A 129 -12.41 1.85 -16.99
CA ALA A 129 -11.50 2.58 -17.89
C ALA A 129 -10.01 2.33 -17.51
N ILE A 130 -9.69 2.23 -16.21
CA ILE A 130 -8.33 1.92 -15.72
C ILE A 130 -7.99 0.44 -16.01
N PHE A 131 -8.93 -0.46 -15.81
CA PHE A 131 -8.76 -1.90 -15.96
C PHE A 131 -9.78 -2.49 -16.94
N PRO A 132 -9.59 -2.33 -18.27
CA PRO A 132 -10.57 -2.78 -19.28
C PRO A 132 -10.91 -4.27 -19.17
N LYS A 133 -9.97 -5.11 -18.71
CA LYS A 133 -10.22 -6.54 -18.48
C LYS A 133 -11.30 -6.80 -17.44
N LEU A 134 -11.45 -5.92 -16.46
CA LEU A 134 -12.52 -6.03 -15.46
C LEU A 134 -13.89 -5.69 -16.07
N ALA A 135 -13.95 -4.75 -17.03
CA ALA A 135 -15.15 -4.41 -17.77
C ALA A 135 -15.66 -5.60 -18.61
N GLU A 136 -14.74 -6.28 -19.33
CA GLU A 136 -15.04 -7.47 -20.12
C GLU A 136 -15.61 -8.61 -19.26
N ARG A 137 -15.23 -8.68 -17.99
CA ARG A 137 -15.52 -9.78 -17.06
C ARG A 137 -16.40 -9.36 -15.88
N ARG A 138 -17.11 -8.25 -15.96
CA ARG A 138 -17.85 -7.65 -14.83
C ARG A 138 -18.80 -8.62 -14.11
N SER A 139 -19.42 -9.53 -14.85
CA SER A 139 -20.35 -10.55 -14.30
C SER A 139 -19.67 -11.89 -13.96
N GLN A 140 -18.36 -12.06 -14.25
CA GLN A 140 -17.62 -13.27 -13.95
C GLN A 140 -17.33 -13.35 -12.44
N LEU A 141 -17.36 -14.57 -11.86
CA LEU A 141 -17.00 -14.79 -10.47
C LEU A 141 -15.50 -14.50 -10.25
N ALA A 142 -15.18 -13.71 -9.24
CA ALA A 142 -13.81 -13.27 -8.97
C ALA A 142 -12.85 -14.43 -8.73
N GLY A 143 -13.30 -15.51 -8.09
CA GLY A 143 -12.48 -16.69 -7.84
C GLY A 143 -12.07 -17.46 -9.10
N SER A 144 -12.75 -17.23 -10.25
CA SER A 144 -12.42 -17.90 -11.52
C SER A 144 -11.49 -17.10 -12.43
N MET A 145 -11.06 -15.91 -12.00
CA MET A 145 -10.14 -15.06 -12.76
C MET A 145 -8.68 -15.50 -12.60
N SER A 146 -7.83 -15.09 -13.56
CA SER A 146 -6.38 -15.23 -13.42
C SER A 146 -5.84 -14.40 -12.24
N GLY A 147 -4.65 -14.76 -11.75
CA GLY A 147 -4.03 -14.04 -10.64
C GLY A 147 -3.84 -12.56 -10.88
N GLY A 148 -3.47 -12.16 -12.09
CA GLY A 148 -3.33 -10.75 -12.47
C GLY A 148 -4.67 -10.01 -12.50
N GLU A 149 -5.73 -10.63 -13.04
CA GLU A 149 -7.07 -10.05 -13.05
C GLU A 149 -7.64 -9.90 -11.63
N GLN A 150 -7.37 -10.88 -10.76
CA GLN A 150 -7.73 -10.79 -9.35
C GLN A 150 -7.01 -9.64 -8.65
N GLN A 151 -5.73 -9.40 -8.95
CA GLN A 151 -4.96 -8.29 -8.37
C GLN A 151 -5.51 -6.94 -8.84
N MET A 152 -5.82 -6.81 -10.15
CA MET A 152 -6.50 -5.62 -10.67
C MET A 152 -7.85 -5.39 -9.95
N CYS A 153 -8.63 -6.44 -9.73
CA CYS A 153 -9.91 -6.35 -9.02
C CYS A 153 -9.73 -5.92 -7.55
N ALA A 154 -8.71 -6.43 -6.84
CA ALA A 154 -8.42 -6.04 -5.47
C ALA A 154 -8.01 -4.55 -5.38
N MET A 155 -7.17 -4.09 -6.31
CA MET A 155 -6.79 -2.69 -6.41
C MET A 155 -7.98 -1.79 -6.77
N ALA A 156 -8.78 -2.17 -7.76
CA ALA A 156 -9.99 -1.44 -8.16
C ALA A 156 -10.98 -1.35 -6.98
N ARG A 157 -11.20 -2.46 -6.25
CA ARG A 157 -12.04 -2.48 -5.04
C ARG A 157 -11.55 -1.48 -4.00
N ALA A 158 -10.24 -1.38 -3.76
CA ALA A 158 -9.68 -0.41 -2.82
C ALA A 158 -9.93 1.04 -3.29
N LEU A 159 -9.77 1.32 -4.58
CA LEU A 159 -10.01 2.64 -5.17
C LEU A 159 -11.48 3.07 -5.10
N MET A 160 -12.44 2.13 -5.14
CA MET A 160 -13.87 2.42 -4.96
C MET A 160 -14.20 3.04 -3.60
N ALA A 161 -13.33 2.87 -2.59
CA ALA A 161 -13.45 3.54 -1.29
C ALA A 161 -13.07 5.03 -1.34
N ARG A 162 -12.52 5.55 -2.45
CA ARG A 162 -11.90 6.89 -2.56
C ARG A 162 -10.85 7.13 -1.46
N PRO A 163 -9.78 6.32 -1.42
CA PRO A 163 -8.78 6.41 -0.36
C PRO A 163 -8.03 7.74 -0.41
N ARG A 164 -7.65 8.26 0.76
CA ARG A 164 -6.61 9.28 0.91
C ARG A 164 -5.23 8.66 0.93
N LEU A 165 -5.12 7.48 1.58
CA LEU A 165 -3.94 6.63 1.60
C LEU A 165 -4.33 5.21 1.23
N MET A 166 -3.72 4.68 0.19
CA MET A 166 -3.81 3.28 -0.19
C MET A 166 -2.51 2.57 0.22
N MET A 167 -2.61 1.59 1.10
CA MET A 167 -1.51 0.73 1.48
C MET A 167 -1.61 -0.57 0.68
N VAL A 168 -0.55 -0.94 -0.01
CA VAL A 168 -0.53 -2.12 -0.90
C VAL A 168 0.53 -3.09 -0.44
N ASP A 169 0.14 -4.33 -0.17
CA ASP A 169 0.99 -5.38 0.40
C ASP A 169 1.31 -6.43 -0.66
N GLU A 170 2.58 -6.51 -1.09
CA GLU A 170 3.16 -7.53 -1.97
C GLU A 170 2.30 -7.86 -3.20
N MET A 171 1.98 -6.84 -3.99
CA MET A 171 1.10 -6.99 -5.15
C MET A 171 1.75 -7.74 -6.31
N SER A 172 3.08 -7.72 -6.41
CA SER A 172 3.84 -8.29 -7.53
C SER A 172 3.97 -9.80 -7.46
N LEU A 173 3.74 -10.40 -6.29
CA LEU A 173 4.01 -11.80 -6.01
C LEU A 173 3.23 -12.75 -6.95
N GLY A 174 3.99 -13.55 -7.73
CA GLY A 174 3.42 -14.55 -8.64
C GLY A 174 2.68 -13.97 -9.85
N LEU A 175 2.93 -12.72 -10.21
CA LEU A 175 2.37 -12.09 -11.40
C LEU A 175 3.38 -12.04 -12.55
N ALA A 176 2.86 -12.02 -13.78
CA ALA A 176 3.67 -11.76 -14.96
C ALA A 176 4.15 -10.30 -14.97
N PRO A 177 5.39 -10.01 -15.44
CA PRO A 177 5.97 -8.66 -15.44
C PRO A 177 5.06 -7.60 -16.05
N VAL A 178 4.41 -7.89 -17.17
CA VAL A 178 3.49 -6.95 -17.83
C VAL A 178 2.30 -6.54 -16.94
N ILE A 179 1.88 -7.40 -16.02
CA ILE A 179 0.81 -7.06 -15.07
C ILE A 179 1.37 -6.19 -13.93
N VAL A 180 2.59 -6.51 -13.46
CA VAL A 180 3.27 -5.69 -12.45
C VAL A 180 3.45 -4.27 -12.99
N ASP A 181 3.97 -4.10 -14.21
CA ASP A 181 4.13 -2.81 -14.86
C ASP A 181 2.81 -2.03 -14.94
N LEU A 182 1.71 -2.69 -15.36
CA LEU A 182 0.38 -2.08 -15.41
C LEU A 182 -0.07 -1.58 -14.02
N LEU A 183 0.17 -2.35 -12.97
CA LEU A 183 -0.21 -1.98 -11.60
C LEU A 183 0.65 -0.80 -11.08
N LEU A 184 1.95 -0.79 -11.36
CA LEU A 184 2.87 0.32 -11.02
C LEU A 184 2.47 1.60 -11.76
N ASP A 185 2.18 1.52 -13.06
CA ASP A 185 1.65 2.64 -13.85
C ASP A 185 0.34 3.17 -13.27
N THR A 186 -0.54 2.27 -12.82
CA THR A 186 -1.79 2.65 -12.18
C THR A 186 -1.54 3.41 -10.89
N MET A 187 -0.58 2.98 -10.05
CA MET A 187 -0.21 3.72 -8.83
C MET A 187 0.29 5.13 -9.15
N THR A 188 1.12 5.26 -10.19
CA THR A 188 1.59 6.58 -10.64
C THR A 188 0.44 7.47 -11.09
N LYS A 189 -0.55 6.92 -11.82
CA LYS A 189 -1.74 7.66 -12.26
C LYS A 189 -2.59 8.13 -11.08
N ILE A 190 -2.93 7.24 -10.14
CA ILE A 190 -3.75 7.61 -8.99
C ILE A 190 -3.02 8.59 -8.04
N ARG A 191 -1.70 8.48 -7.90
CA ARG A 191 -0.91 9.45 -7.16
C ARG A 191 -1.01 10.85 -7.80
N ASN A 192 -0.95 10.96 -9.12
CA ASN A 192 -1.13 12.22 -9.84
C ASN A 192 -2.55 12.80 -9.68
N GLU A 193 -3.53 11.99 -9.34
CA GLU A 193 -4.89 12.40 -8.97
C GLU A 193 -5.04 12.73 -7.48
N GLY A 194 -3.94 12.70 -6.71
CA GLY A 194 -3.90 13.09 -5.30
C GLY A 194 -4.04 11.94 -4.29
N VAL A 195 -4.10 10.69 -4.74
CA VAL A 195 -4.07 9.53 -3.83
C VAL A 195 -2.65 9.31 -3.35
N THR A 196 -2.48 9.16 -2.04
CA THR A 196 -1.19 8.78 -1.45
C THR A 196 -1.06 7.26 -1.44
N VAL A 197 0.15 6.74 -1.69
CA VAL A 197 0.39 5.29 -1.72
C VAL A 197 1.54 4.92 -0.79
N LEU A 198 1.34 3.92 0.05
CA LEU A 198 2.39 3.19 0.76
C LEU A 198 2.49 1.80 0.13
N LEU A 199 3.49 1.60 -0.71
CA LEU A 199 3.75 0.35 -1.42
C LEU A 199 4.73 -0.49 -0.62
N VAL A 200 4.29 -1.68 -0.23
CA VAL A 200 5.11 -2.66 0.49
C VAL A 200 5.45 -3.79 -0.45
N GLU A 201 6.75 -4.00 -0.68
CA GLU A 201 7.22 -4.97 -1.66
C GLU A 201 8.50 -5.69 -1.22
N GLN A 202 8.71 -6.87 -1.78
CA GLN A 202 9.97 -7.59 -1.72
C GLN A 202 10.86 -7.23 -2.92
N ASP A 203 10.28 -6.99 -4.09
CA ASP A 203 11.01 -6.53 -5.26
C ASP A 203 11.35 -5.04 -5.11
N VAL A 204 12.59 -4.78 -4.68
CA VAL A 204 13.11 -3.43 -4.41
C VAL A 204 13.15 -2.59 -5.66
N HIS A 205 13.57 -3.18 -6.81
CA HIS A 205 13.66 -2.46 -8.07
C HIS A 205 12.28 -1.99 -8.55
N ALA A 206 11.31 -2.91 -8.59
CA ALA A 206 9.94 -2.58 -8.96
C ALA A 206 9.34 -1.48 -8.06
N ALA A 207 9.52 -1.60 -6.74
CA ALA A 207 8.98 -0.63 -5.79
C ALA A 207 9.63 0.76 -5.93
N LEU A 208 10.96 0.83 -6.03
CA LEU A 208 11.69 2.10 -6.13
C LEU A 208 11.49 2.79 -7.48
N SER A 209 11.18 2.05 -8.56
CA SER A 209 10.95 2.62 -9.90
C SER A 209 9.81 3.63 -9.96
N VAL A 210 8.81 3.52 -9.07
CA VAL A 210 7.63 4.41 -9.02
C VAL A 210 7.56 5.27 -7.77
N ALA A 211 8.40 4.98 -6.76
CA ALA A 211 8.37 5.67 -5.48
C ALA A 211 9.09 7.02 -5.55
N ASP A 212 8.60 7.99 -4.77
CA ASP A 212 9.28 9.26 -4.53
C ASP A 212 10.42 9.08 -3.51
N ARG A 213 10.18 8.24 -2.49
CA ARG A 213 11.15 7.86 -1.45
C ARG A 213 10.78 6.51 -0.84
N GLY A 214 11.64 5.97 0.01
CA GLY A 214 11.38 4.68 0.61
C GLY A 214 12.06 4.47 1.95
N TYR A 215 11.71 3.34 2.52
CA TYR A 215 12.24 2.77 3.74
C TYR A 215 12.69 1.33 3.48
N VAL A 216 13.82 0.94 4.04
CA VAL A 216 14.27 -0.45 4.05
C VAL A 216 14.03 -1.02 5.44
N MET A 217 13.31 -2.13 5.51
CA MET A 217 12.96 -2.80 6.76
C MET A 217 13.68 -4.14 6.87
N GLU A 218 14.33 -4.36 8.00
CA GLU A 218 14.98 -5.63 8.35
C GLU A 218 14.66 -6.01 9.80
N THR A 219 14.27 -7.25 10.02
CA THR A 219 14.04 -7.83 11.35
C THR A 219 13.19 -6.94 12.29
N GLY A 220 12.16 -6.30 11.72
CA GLY A 220 11.21 -5.46 12.46
C GLY A 220 11.67 -4.03 12.73
N GLU A 221 12.74 -3.58 12.12
CA GLU A 221 13.30 -2.22 12.28
C GLU A 221 13.49 -1.55 10.91
N ILE A 222 13.42 -0.22 10.85
CA ILE A 222 13.83 0.54 9.67
C ILE A 222 15.32 0.77 9.75
N VAL A 223 16.06 0.25 8.78
CA VAL A 223 17.52 0.34 8.73
C VAL A 223 18.02 1.43 7.79
N ARG A 224 17.21 1.82 6.78
CA ARG A 224 17.53 2.89 5.83
C ARG A 224 16.27 3.66 5.46
N GLU A 225 16.44 4.94 5.15
CA GLU A 225 15.42 5.80 4.55
C GLU A 225 16.07 6.80 3.60
N GLY A 226 15.34 7.20 2.56
CA GLY A 226 15.85 8.18 1.61
C GLY A 226 14.92 8.39 0.41
N SER A 227 15.34 9.22 -0.53
CA SER A 227 14.69 9.26 -1.85
C SER A 227 14.86 7.93 -2.57
N ALA A 228 13.91 7.55 -3.43
CA ALA A 228 14.00 6.30 -4.19
C ALA A 228 15.34 6.18 -4.93
N ARG A 229 15.79 7.26 -5.57
CA ARG A 229 17.08 7.32 -6.28
C ARG A 229 18.27 7.09 -5.33
N ALA A 230 18.24 7.63 -4.11
CA ALA A 230 19.32 7.45 -3.14
C ALA A 230 19.39 5.99 -2.67
N LEU A 231 18.24 5.36 -2.40
CA LEU A 231 18.17 3.96 -1.99
C LEU A 231 18.58 3.01 -3.13
N GLU A 232 18.19 3.30 -4.37
CA GLU A 232 18.58 2.51 -5.54
C GLU A 232 20.10 2.53 -5.76
N SER A 233 20.76 3.65 -5.41
CA SER A 233 22.21 3.82 -5.53
C SER A 233 22.98 3.41 -4.28
N ASP A 234 22.31 3.02 -3.18
CA ASP A 234 22.95 2.62 -1.94
C ASP A 234 23.65 1.25 -2.10
N PRO A 235 24.98 1.15 -1.88
CA PRO A 235 25.72 -0.10 -2.07
C PRO A 235 25.25 -1.24 -1.16
N GLU A 236 24.70 -0.95 0.01
CA GLU A 236 24.19 -1.98 0.92
C GLU A 236 22.83 -2.51 0.41
N VAL A 237 21.96 -1.62 -0.06
CA VAL A 237 20.68 -1.99 -0.69
C VAL A 237 20.94 -2.80 -1.97
N GLN A 238 21.91 -2.37 -2.79
CA GLN A 238 22.29 -3.10 -4.00
C GLN A 238 22.76 -4.52 -3.69
N ARG A 239 23.69 -4.68 -2.75
CA ARG A 239 24.21 -6.00 -2.37
C ARG A 239 23.17 -6.89 -1.73
N ALA A 240 22.27 -6.33 -0.92
CA ALA A 240 21.27 -7.13 -0.21
C ALA A 240 20.09 -7.55 -1.08
N TYR A 241 19.68 -6.72 -2.05
CA TYR A 241 18.38 -6.87 -2.73
C TYR A 241 18.43 -6.80 -4.25
N LEU A 242 19.42 -6.12 -4.87
CA LEU A 242 19.44 -5.90 -6.32
C LEU A 242 20.43 -6.83 -7.06
N GLY A 243 21.23 -7.61 -6.33
CA GLY A 243 22.27 -8.47 -6.88
C GLY A 243 23.51 -7.66 -7.33
N ASP A 244 24.70 -8.30 -7.32
CA ASP A 244 25.92 -7.69 -7.82
C ASP A 244 25.82 -7.41 -9.33
N VAL A 245 25.64 -6.16 -9.73
CA VAL A 245 25.76 -5.71 -11.13
C VAL A 245 27.23 -5.77 -11.62
N THR A 246 28.18 -6.18 -10.79
CA THR A 246 29.62 -6.21 -11.07
C THR A 246 30.15 -7.57 -11.52
N GLY A 247 29.33 -8.41 -12.14
CA GLY A 247 29.69 -9.76 -12.61
C GLY A 247 29.50 -9.99 -14.10
N ALA A 248 29.94 -9.06 -14.99
CA ALA A 248 30.06 -9.32 -16.42
C ALA A 248 31.21 -8.51 -17.01
N THR A 249 32.41 -9.00 -16.88
CA THR A 249 33.54 -8.73 -17.78
C THR A 249 34.05 -10.03 -18.34
#